data_796aed5a6eb510ef2d7108675473b9bb
#
_entry.id   796aed5a6eb510ef2d7108675473b9bb
#
_cell.length_a   1.000
_cell.length_b   1.000
_cell.length_c   1.000
_cell.angle_alpha   90.00
_cell.angle_beta   90.00
_cell.angle_gamma   90.00
#
_symmetry.space_group_name_H-M   'P 1'
#
loop_
_entity.id
_entity.type
_entity.pdbx_description
1 polymer ?
#
loop_
_entity_poly.entity_id
_entity_poly.type
_entity_poly.pdbx_seq_one_letter_code
_entity_poly.pdbx_strand_id
1 'polypeptide(L)'
;MPSRGVFTYSFENVANVIDRFIEVIGLHRFAMYVFDYGAPVGFRLAVRHPDRLTAIISQNGNAYEDGLSEGWNPIRAYWHEPSTPNREALRSFLAPETTRWQYTHGVPDVTTISPDGYSLDNFYLARPGADEIQLDLFGDYKSNIALYPTFQNYFRTHKPRFLAAWGKNDPFFLPVGAEAFQRNIPGATIHFFNTGHFALETHAKEITAVIRDFFAR
;
A
#
# COMPACT_ATOMS: atom_id res chain seq x y z
N MET A 1 4.59 -3.10 19.93
CA MET A 1 4.74 -4.12 18.87
C MET A 1 5.26 -5.40 19.51
N PRO A 2 4.74 -6.59 19.13
CA PRO A 2 5.34 -7.86 19.57
C PRO A 2 6.81 -7.96 19.11
N SER A 3 7.64 -8.71 19.86
CA SER A 3 9.01 -8.96 19.42
C SER A 3 9.04 -9.90 18.21
N ARG A 4 10.07 -9.83 17.36
CA ARG A 4 10.28 -10.71 16.21
C ARG A 4 10.38 -12.20 16.59
N GLY A 5 10.76 -12.51 17.84
CA GLY A 5 10.76 -13.88 18.35
C GLY A 5 9.36 -14.43 18.69
N VAL A 6 8.35 -13.56 18.83
CA VAL A 6 6.96 -13.92 19.17
C VAL A 6 6.03 -13.79 17.96
N PHE A 7 6.30 -12.85 17.06
CA PHE A 7 5.48 -12.60 15.88
C PHE A 7 6.36 -12.49 14.64
N THR A 8 6.11 -13.33 13.64
CA THR A 8 6.77 -13.23 12.33
C THR A 8 6.10 -12.13 11.51
N TYR A 9 6.84 -11.06 11.23
CA TYR A 9 6.35 -9.94 10.43
C TYR A 9 6.39 -10.31 8.94
N SER A 10 5.23 -10.70 8.43
CA SER A 10 4.97 -10.98 7.01
C SER A 10 3.60 -10.41 6.63
N PHE A 11 3.38 -10.13 5.34
CA PHE A 11 2.08 -9.65 4.86
C PHE A 11 0.96 -10.65 5.11
N GLU A 12 1.27 -11.94 5.06
CA GLU A 12 0.31 -12.99 5.39
C GLU A 12 -0.12 -12.93 6.86
N ASN A 13 0.83 -12.80 7.79
CA ASN A 13 0.52 -12.71 9.22
C ASN A 13 -0.19 -11.40 9.58
N VAL A 14 0.18 -10.29 8.93
CA VAL A 14 -0.55 -9.02 9.10
C VAL A 14 -1.98 -9.18 8.60
N ALA A 15 -2.19 -9.81 7.45
CA ALA A 15 -3.54 -10.10 6.95
C ALA A 15 -4.33 -11.00 7.91
N ASN A 16 -3.71 -12.00 8.55
CA ASN A 16 -4.35 -12.84 9.55
C ASN A 16 -4.81 -12.04 10.79
N VAL A 17 -3.99 -11.07 11.22
CA VAL A 17 -4.37 -10.18 12.35
C VAL A 17 -5.57 -9.31 11.97
N ILE A 18 -5.58 -8.71 10.79
CA ILE A 18 -6.70 -7.89 10.31
C ILE A 18 -7.94 -8.76 10.09
N ASP A 19 -7.79 -9.96 9.56
CA ASP A 19 -8.89 -10.91 9.37
C ASP A 19 -9.55 -11.25 10.72
N ARG A 20 -8.73 -11.56 11.72
CA ARG A 20 -9.25 -11.78 13.08
C ARG A 20 -9.88 -10.54 13.69
N PHE A 21 -9.34 -9.37 13.43
CA PHE A 21 -9.92 -8.10 13.89
C PHE A 21 -11.33 -7.89 13.34
N ILE A 22 -11.54 -8.03 12.02
CA ILE A 22 -12.87 -7.86 11.40
C ILE A 22 -13.89 -8.89 11.90
N GLU A 23 -13.44 -10.11 12.26
CA GLU A 23 -14.30 -11.10 12.89
C GLU A 23 -14.73 -10.66 14.30
N VAL A 24 -13.75 -10.25 15.13
CA VAL A 24 -14.01 -9.88 16.54
C VAL A 24 -14.96 -8.70 16.64
N ILE A 25 -14.88 -7.72 15.73
CA ILE A 25 -15.78 -6.56 15.72
C ILE A 25 -17.10 -6.83 15.00
N GLY A 26 -17.30 -8.05 14.48
CA GLY A 26 -18.54 -8.44 13.78
C GLY A 26 -18.76 -7.71 12.44
N LEU A 27 -17.71 -7.34 11.74
CA LEU A 27 -17.80 -6.62 10.47
C LEU A 27 -18.06 -7.60 9.31
N HIS A 28 -19.32 -7.81 8.99
CA HIS A 28 -19.75 -8.80 8.00
C HIS A 28 -19.70 -8.32 6.56
N ARG A 29 -20.02 -7.06 6.29
CA ARG A 29 -19.97 -6.42 4.96
C ARG A 29 -19.41 -5.02 5.06
N PHE A 30 -18.42 -4.70 4.22
CA PHE A 30 -17.74 -3.42 4.30
C PHE A 30 -17.11 -3.02 2.94
N ALA A 31 -16.88 -1.73 2.78
CA ALA A 31 -15.93 -1.20 1.81
C ALA A 31 -14.58 -1.04 2.50
N MET A 32 -13.50 -1.23 1.78
CA MET A 32 -12.17 -0.99 2.32
C MET A 32 -11.44 0.11 1.56
N TYR A 33 -10.71 0.92 2.31
CA TYR A 33 -9.71 1.84 1.80
C TYR A 33 -8.33 1.24 2.10
N VAL A 34 -7.52 1.10 1.07
CA VAL A 34 -6.18 0.53 1.17
C VAL A 34 -5.15 1.51 0.61
N PHE A 35 -4.00 1.57 1.27
CA PHE A 35 -2.88 2.40 0.89
C PHE A 35 -1.58 1.63 1.08
N ASP A 36 -0.62 1.74 0.16
CA ASP A 36 0.71 1.14 0.24
C ASP A 36 0.67 -0.33 0.70
N TYR A 37 1.29 -0.68 1.81
CA TYR A 37 1.28 -2.02 2.44
C TYR A 37 -0.13 -2.51 2.82
N GLY A 38 -1.06 -1.58 3.03
CA GLY A 38 -2.45 -1.92 3.23
C GLY A 38 -3.11 -2.58 2.02
N ALA A 39 -2.62 -2.31 0.80
CA ALA A 39 -3.18 -2.91 -0.41
C ALA A 39 -2.97 -4.43 -0.47
N PRO A 40 -1.76 -4.99 -0.39
CA PRO A 40 -1.58 -6.45 -0.39
C PRO A 40 -2.22 -7.14 0.82
N VAL A 41 -2.35 -6.47 1.96
CA VAL A 41 -3.12 -6.98 3.11
C VAL A 41 -4.61 -7.04 2.78
N GLY A 42 -5.19 -5.93 2.30
CA GLY A 42 -6.59 -5.85 1.94
C GLY A 42 -6.97 -6.80 0.78
N PHE A 43 -6.10 -6.95 -0.23
CA PHE A 43 -6.35 -7.87 -1.34
C PHE A 43 -6.33 -9.34 -0.90
N ARG A 44 -5.51 -9.72 0.10
CA ARG A 44 -5.60 -11.05 0.72
C ARG A 44 -6.96 -11.26 1.39
N LEU A 45 -7.48 -10.27 2.11
CA LEU A 45 -8.81 -10.34 2.71
C LEU A 45 -9.91 -10.44 1.65
N ALA A 46 -9.78 -9.70 0.55
CA ALA A 46 -10.71 -9.75 -0.56
C ALA A 46 -10.77 -11.15 -1.21
N VAL A 47 -9.62 -11.77 -1.40
CA VAL A 47 -9.53 -13.16 -1.93
C VAL A 47 -10.16 -14.16 -0.96
N ARG A 48 -9.94 -14.01 0.35
CA ARG A 48 -10.48 -14.93 1.37
C ARG A 48 -11.99 -14.77 1.57
N HIS A 49 -12.49 -13.53 1.47
CA HIS A 49 -13.88 -13.17 1.80
C HIS A 49 -14.52 -12.33 0.71
N PRO A 50 -14.63 -12.85 -0.53
CA PRO A 50 -15.09 -12.07 -1.68
C PRO A 50 -16.48 -11.45 -1.46
N ASP A 51 -17.37 -12.16 -0.75
CA ASP A 51 -18.77 -11.75 -0.53
C ASP A 51 -18.90 -10.66 0.56
N ARG A 52 -17.85 -10.41 1.36
CA ARG A 52 -17.87 -9.37 2.39
C ARG A 52 -17.55 -7.98 1.83
N LEU A 53 -16.87 -7.89 0.68
CA LEU A 53 -16.40 -6.63 0.12
C LEU A 53 -17.48 -5.99 -0.77
N THR A 54 -17.93 -4.80 -0.36
CA THR A 54 -18.88 -4.01 -1.15
C THR A 54 -18.20 -3.06 -2.15
N ALA A 55 -16.99 -2.61 -1.81
CA ALA A 55 -16.14 -1.78 -2.67
C ALA A 55 -14.69 -1.78 -2.17
N ILE A 56 -13.77 -1.45 -3.07
CA ILE A 56 -12.35 -1.24 -2.78
C ILE A 56 -11.96 0.15 -3.27
N ILE A 57 -11.37 0.95 -2.39
CA ILE A 57 -10.70 2.20 -2.73
C ILE A 57 -9.21 1.96 -2.53
N SER A 58 -8.42 2.05 -3.59
CA SER A 58 -6.96 1.88 -3.53
C SER A 58 -6.28 3.22 -3.78
N GLN A 59 -5.63 3.75 -2.75
CA GLN A 59 -4.72 4.87 -2.88
C GLN A 59 -3.30 4.33 -3.03
N ASN A 60 -2.68 4.54 -4.19
CA ASN A 60 -1.30 4.13 -4.44
C ASN A 60 -0.99 2.70 -3.94
N GLY A 61 -1.99 1.81 -4.03
CA GLY A 61 -1.92 0.42 -3.62
C GLY A 61 -1.94 -0.49 -4.84
N ASN A 62 -0.81 -1.13 -5.14
CA ASN A 62 -0.53 -1.80 -6.40
C ASN A 62 -0.83 -3.32 -6.37
N ALA A 63 -1.18 -3.89 -7.53
CA ALA A 63 -1.36 -5.32 -7.76
C ALA A 63 -0.85 -5.78 -9.13
N TYR A 64 0.05 -5.01 -9.74
CA TYR A 64 0.59 -5.24 -11.09
C TYR A 64 2.08 -4.90 -11.11
N GLU A 65 2.89 -5.77 -11.73
CA GLU A 65 4.34 -5.53 -11.82
C GLU A 65 4.67 -4.25 -12.59
N ASP A 66 3.88 -3.91 -13.61
CA ASP A 66 4.04 -2.67 -14.39
C ASP A 66 4.01 -1.40 -13.52
N GLY A 67 3.31 -1.47 -12.38
CA GLY A 67 3.20 -0.36 -11.43
C GLY A 67 4.42 -0.15 -10.54
N LEU A 68 5.39 -1.07 -10.54
CA LEU A 68 6.58 -0.97 -9.70
C LEU A 68 7.70 -0.22 -10.42
N SER A 69 8.09 0.94 -9.89
CA SER A 69 9.15 1.77 -10.46
C SER A 69 10.56 1.16 -10.30
N GLU A 70 11.56 1.86 -10.85
CA GLU A 70 12.98 1.55 -10.61
C GLU A 70 13.39 1.79 -9.15
N GLY A 71 12.64 2.60 -8.39
CA GLY A 71 12.83 2.77 -6.94
C GLY A 71 12.80 1.45 -6.15
N TRP A 72 12.21 0.39 -6.72
CA TRP A 72 12.20 -0.95 -6.16
C TRP A 72 13.49 -1.76 -6.40
N ASN A 73 14.44 -1.27 -7.22
CA ASN A 73 15.62 -2.04 -7.58
C ASN A 73 16.46 -2.49 -6.38
N PRO A 74 16.71 -1.70 -5.33
CA PRO A 74 17.42 -2.19 -4.14
C PRO A 74 16.67 -3.32 -3.42
N ILE A 75 15.35 -3.23 -3.37
CA ILE A 75 14.50 -4.25 -2.75
C ILE A 75 14.50 -5.53 -3.59
N ARG A 76 14.40 -5.40 -4.93
CA ARG A 76 14.53 -6.52 -5.87
C ARG A 76 15.90 -7.21 -5.77
N ALA A 77 16.98 -6.45 -5.60
CA ALA A 77 18.32 -7.00 -5.38
C ALA A 77 18.36 -7.86 -4.11
N TYR A 78 17.75 -7.38 -3.02
CA TYR A 78 17.64 -8.18 -1.79
C TYR A 78 16.77 -9.43 -1.97
N TRP A 79 15.70 -9.39 -2.77
CA TRP A 79 14.91 -10.60 -3.06
C TRP A 79 15.67 -11.64 -3.87
N HIS A 80 16.49 -11.18 -4.81
CA HIS A 80 17.31 -12.05 -5.66
C HIS A 80 18.47 -12.69 -4.88
N GLU A 81 19.14 -11.88 -4.07
CA GLU A 81 20.24 -12.29 -3.22
C GLU A 81 20.01 -11.78 -1.78
N PRO A 82 19.44 -12.62 -0.88
CA PRO A 82 19.12 -12.22 0.50
C PRO A 82 20.39 -12.24 1.38
N SER A 83 21.38 -11.45 0.98
CA SER A 83 22.64 -11.27 1.71
C SER A 83 22.52 -10.15 2.75
N THR A 84 23.42 -10.19 3.77
CA THR A 84 23.50 -9.10 4.75
C THR A 84 23.77 -7.74 4.10
N PRO A 85 24.70 -7.59 3.14
CA PRO A 85 24.91 -6.30 2.47
C PRO A 85 23.66 -5.75 1.79
N ASN A 86 22.91 -6.58 1.06
CA ASN A 86 21.69 -6.15 0.38
C ASN A 86 20.60 -5.77 1.39
N ARG A 87 20.49 -6.51 2.52
CA ARG A 87 19.55 -6.15 3.59
C ARG A 87 19.91 -4.82 4.24
N GLU A 88 21.18 -4.61 4.58
CA GLU A 88 21.65 -3.37 5.22
C GLU A 88 21.49 -2.15 4.31
N ALA A 89 21.65 -2.30 2.99
CA ALA A 89 21.42 -1.24 2.03
C ALA A 89 20.00 -0.68 2.09
N LEU A 90 19.00 -1.49 2.47
CA LEU A 90 17.61 -1.06 2.59
C LEU A 90 17.34 -0.16 3.80
N ARG A 91 18.25 -0.05 4.77
CA ARG A 91 18.09 0.87 5.92
C ARG A 91 17.99 2.33 5.49
N SER A 92 18.55 2.68 4.34
CA SER A 92 18.43 4.03 3.77
C SER A 92 16.98 4.45 3.50
N PHE A 93 16.07 3.50 3.25
CA PHE A 93 14.64 3.78 3.10
C PHE A 93 13.97 4.20 4.41
N LEU A 94 14.59 3.89 5.55
CA LEU A 94 14.06 4.13 6.90
C LEU A 94 14.70 5.37 7.56
N ALA A 95 15.59 6.05 6.86
CA ALA A 95 16.23 7.27 7.36
C ALA A 95 15.20 8.41 7.46
N PRO A 96 15.31 9.29 8.48
CA PRO A 96 14.37 10.39 8.67
C PRO A 96 14.24 11.30 7.45
N GLU A 97 15.34 11.52 6.73
CA GLU A 97 15.37 12.31 5.50
C GLU A 97 14.60 11.65 4.37
N THR A 98 14.72 10.31 4.27
CA THR A 98 14.00 9.52 3.28
C THR A 98 12.51 9.48 3.60
N THR A 99 12.12 9.35 4.87
CA THR A 99 10.71 9.46 5.28
C THR A 99 10.14 10.81 4.87
N ARG A 100 10.81 11.90 5.19
CA ARG A 100 10.38 13.25 4.76
C ARG A 100 10.31 13.36 3.24
N TRP A 101 11.29 12.83 2.53
CA TRP A 101 11.31 12.83 1.06
C TRP A 101 10.11 12.08 0.47
N GLN A 102 9.71 10.96 1.03
CA GLN A 102 8.52 10.21 0.59
C GLN A 102 7.24 11.04 0.69
N TYR A 103 7.10 11.87 1.74
CA TYR A 103 5.97 12.78 1.90
C TYR A 103 5.99 13.94 0.90
N THR A 104 7.17 14.46 0.58
CA THR A 104 7.33 15.70 -0.20
C THR A 104 7.55 15.47 -1.69
N HIS A 105 8.05 14.29 -2.09
CA HIS A 105 8.35 13.99 -3.48
C HIS A 105 7.06 13.96 -4.32
N GLY A 106 7.12 14.63 -5.49
CA GLY A 106 5.98 14.70 -6.41
C GLY A 106 4.86 15.67 -5.99
N VAL A 107 5.03 16.39 -4.88
CA VAL A 107 4.10 17.42 -4.41
C VAL A 107 4.50 18.76 -4.99
N PRO A 108 3.61 19.46 -5.75
CA PRO A 108 3.96 20.74 -6.37
C PRO A 108 4.29 21.86 -5.38
N ASP A 109 3.56 21.91 -4.26
CA ASP A 109 3.79 22.86 -3.16
C ASP A 109 4.00 22.12 -1.85
N VAL A 110 5.25 21.90 -1.50
CA VAL A 110 5.64 21.18 -0.27
C VAL A 110 5.26 21.92 1.02
N THR A 111 4.92 23.21 0.96
CA THR A 111 4.48 23.98 2.14
C THR A 111 3.09 23.57 2.61
N THR A 112 2.33 22.85 1.79
CA THR A 112 1.00 22.32 2.14
C THR A 112 1.06 21.05 2.99
N ILE A 113 2.25 20.45 3.13
CA ILE A 113 2.43 19.22 3.91
C ILE A 113 2.70 19.57 5.36
N SER A 114 1.85 19.05 6.26
CA SER A 114 2.12 19.15 7.70
C SER A 114 3.37 18.33 8.05
N PRO A 115 4.30 18.89 8.83
CA PRO A 115 5.43 18.13 9.37
C PRO A 115 5.01 17.04 10.36
N ASP A 116 3.79 17.06 10.86
CA ASP A 116 3.30 16.13 11.89
C ASP A 116 3.32 14.69 11.39
N GLY A 117 2.91 14.45 10.13
CA GLY A 117 2.85 13.11 9.53
C GLY A 117 4.21 12.42 9.55
N TYR A 118 5.19 12.98 8.84
CA TYR A 118 6.53 12.38 8.77
C TYR A 118 7.30 12.44 10.09
N SER A 119 6.99 13.40 10.98
CA SER A 119 7.60 13.45 12.31
C SER A 119 7.09 12.31 13.19
N LEU A 120 5.80 12.01 13.12
CA LEU A 120 5.19 10.87 13.84
C LEU A 120 5.72 9.54 13.32
N ASP A 121 5.83 9.40 12.01
CA ASP A 121 6.40 8.18 11.40
C ASP A 121 7.86 8.00 11.82
N ASN A 122 8.68 9.04 11.78
CA ASN A 122 10.07 8.99 12.27
C ASN A 122 10.14 8.62 13.75
N PHE A 123 9.24 9.16 14.59
CA PHE A 123 9.15 8.78 15.99
C PHE A 123 8.86 7.28 16.17
N TYR A 124 7.97 6.72 15.37
CA TYR A 124 7.67 5.29 15.44
C TYR A 124 8.76 4.41 14.81
N LEU A 125 9.42 4.85 13.76
CA LEU A 125 10.55 4.13 13.15
C LEU A 125 11.78 4.11 14.06
N ALA A 126 11.96 5.13 14.90
CA ALA A 126 13.06 5.20 15.87
C ALA A 126 12.90 4.24 17.07
N ARG A 127 11.77 3.54 17.20
CA ARG A 127 11.59 2.57 18.29
C ARG A 127 12.54 1.38 18.11
N PRO A 128 13.11 0.85 19.21
CA PRO A 128 14.01 -0.30 19.16
C PRO A 128 13.40 -1.47 18.37
N GLY A 129 14.10 -1.94 17.34
CA GLY A 129 13.71 -3.06 16.49
C GLY A 129 12.64 -2.75 15.43
N ALA A 130 12.16 -1.51 15.32
CA ALA A 130 11.22 -1.14 14.27
C ALA A 130 11.85 -1.24 12.88
N ASP A 131 13.11 -0.84 12.75
CA ASP A 131 13.92 -0.96 11.54
C ASP A 131 14.03 -2.42 11.06
N GLU A 132 14.33 -3.35 11.97
CA GLU A 132 14.41 -4.78 11.65
C GLU A 132 13.08 -5.35 11.14
N ILE A 133 11.95 -4.89 11.72
CA ILE A 133 10.61 -5.27 11.27
C ILE A 133 10.34 -4.75 9.84
N GLN A 134 10.73 -3.52 9.53
CA GLN A 134 10.59 -2.97 8.18
C GLN A 134 11.45 -3.73 7.18
N LEU A 135 12.68 -4.09 7.54
CA LEU A 135 13.55 -4.90 6.69
C LEU A 135 12.98 -6.31 6.44
N ASP A 136 12.31 -6.91 7.43
CA ASP A 136 11.61 -8.18 7.24
C ASP A 136 10.45 -8.03 6.25
N LEU A 137 9.66 -6.94 6.36
CA LEU A 137 8.57 -6.65 5.43
C LEU A 137 9.06 -6.32 4.02
N PHE A 138 10.17 -5.59 3.85
CA PHE A 138 10.80 -5.42 2.53
C PHE A 138 11.18 -6.77 1.92
N GLY A 139 11.75 -7.68 2.72
CA GLY A 139 12.09 -9.03 2.27
C GLY A 139 10.87 -9.86 1.90
N ASP A 140 9.79 -9.75 2.68
CA ASP A 140 8.54 -10.50 2.44
C ASP A 140 7.68 -9.91 1.32
N TYR A 141 7.91 -8.66 0.89
CA TYR A 141 7.08 -8.04 -0.15
C TYR A 141 7.08 -8.85 -1.46
N LYS A 142 8.12 -9.64 -1.74
CA LYS A 142 8.13 -10.60 -2.87
C LYS A 142 6.95 -11.57 -2.84
N SER A 143 6.43 -11.90 -1.65
CA SER A 143 5.24 -12.73 -1.49
C SER A 143 3.97 -12.07 -2.06
N ASN A 144 3.92 -10.72 -2.02
CA ASN A 144 2.83 -9.96 -2.60
C ASN A 144 2.85 -10.04 -4.13
N ILE A 145 4.04 -9.91 -4.74
CA ILE A 145 4.20 -10.01 -6.19
C ILE A 145 3.83 -11.41 -6.66
N ALA A 146 4.25 -12.44 -5.94
CA ALA A 146 3.85 -13.82 -6.24
C ALA A 146 2.32 -14.03 -6.20
N LEU A 147 1.60 -13.22 -5.42
CA LEU A 147 0.13 -13.25 -5.30
C LEU A 147 -0.59 -12.33 -6.29
N TYR A 148 0.10 -11.48 -7.05
CA TYR A 148 -0.56 -10.61 -8.04
C TYR A 148 -1.47 -11.38 -9.00
N PRO A 149 -1.09 -12.54 -9.58
CA PRO A 149 -2.00 -13.32 -10.40
C PRO A 149 -3.28 -13.76 -9.67
N THR A 150 -3.17 -14.07 -8.37
CA THR A 150 -4.32 -14.44 -7.52
C THR A 150 -5.23 -13.23 -7.29
N PHE A 151 -4.68 -12.05 -6.97
CA PHE A 151 -5.44 -10.82 -6.83
C PHE A 151 -6.13 -10.43 -8.14
N GLN A 152 -5.42 -10.50 -9.25
CA GLN A 152 -5.94 -10.23 -10.59
C GLN A 152 -7.06 -11.22 -10.98
N ASN A 153 -6.94 -12.49 -10.58
CA ASN A 153 -8.02 -13.46 -10.77
C ASN A 153 -9.27 -13.11 -9.94
N TYR A 154 -9.09 -12.71 -8.68
CA TYR A 154 -10.18 -12.20 -7.86
C TYR A 154 -10.87 -11.01 -8.53
N PHE A 155 -10.12 -10.01 -8.99
CA PHE A 155 -10.65 -8.84 -9.67
C PHE A 155 -11.46 -9.21 -10.93
N ARG A 156 -10.96 -10.12 -11.72
CA ARG A 156 -11.58 -10.60 -12.96
C ARG A 156 -12.89 -11.36 -12.70
N THR A 157 -12.88 -12.18 -11.64
CA THR A 157 -14.01 -13.07 -11.31
C THR A 157 -15.12 -12.30 -10.59
N HIS A 158 -14.77 -11.51 -9.58
CA HIS A 158 -15.74 -10.86 -8.72
C HIS A 158 -16.08 -9.42 -9.15
N LYS A 159 -15.25 -8.78 -9.97
CA LYS A 159 -15.44 -7.42 -10.49
C LYS A 159 -15.95 -6.46 -9.42
N PRO A 160 -15.24 -6.33 -8.28
CA PRO A 160 -15.70 -5.48 -7.20
C PRO A 160 -15.86 -4.04 -7.69
N ARG A 161 -16.74 -3.26 -7.04
CA ARG A 161 -16.71 -1.82 -7.21
C ARG A 161 -15.33 -1.30 -6.79
N PHE A 162 -14.63 -0.64 -7.72
CA PHE A 162 -13.23 -0.28 -7.51
C PHE A 162 -12.95 1.17 -7.89
N LEU A 163 -12.28 1.88 -7.00
CA LEU A 163 -11.76 3.23 -7.22
C LEU A 163 -10.25 3.23 -6.96
N ALA A 164 -9.44 3.58 -7.96
CA ALA A 164 -8.05 3.96 -7.74
C ALA A 164 -7.98 5.48 -7.56
N ALA A 165 -7.65 5.93 -6.35
CA ALA A 165 -7.37 7.32 -6.00
C ALA A 165 -5.85 7.48 -5.91
N TRP A 166 -5.20 8.06 -6.93
CA TRP A 166 -3.76 7.87 -7.09
C TRP A 166 -2.99 9.18 -7.20
N GLY A 167 -1.96 9.34 -6.39
CA GLY A 167 -0.97 10.39 -6.57
C GLY A 167 -0.11 10.07 -7.80
N LYS A 168 -0.30 10.83 -8.89
CA LYS A 168 0.32 10.50 -10.20
C LYS A 168 1.84 10.65 -10.23
N ASN A 169 2.41 11.34 -9.25
CA ASN A 169 3.84 11.59 -9.14
C ASN A 169 4.52 10.68 -8.11
N ASP A 170 3.87 9.57 -7.73
CA ASP A 170 4.41 8.58 -6.82
C ASP A 170 5.72 7.98 -7.36
N PRO A 171 6.84 8.03 -6.61
CA PRO A 171 8.11 7.47 -7.06
C PRO A 171 8.17 5.95 -6.97
N PHE A 172 7.24 5.30 -6.26
CA PHE A 172 7.25 3.86 -6.04
C PHE A 172 6.20 3.13 -6.86
N PHE A 173 4.95 3.62 -6.84
CA PHE A 173 3.82 3.00 -7.53
C PHE A 173 3.34 3.91 -8.67
N LEU A 174 3.76 3.57 -9.87
CA LEU A 174 3.53 4.37 -11.07
C LEU A 174 2.04 4.41 -11.48
N PRO A 175 1.59 5.47 -12.17
CA PRO A 175 0.23 5.60 -12.70
C PRO A 175 -0.25 4.40 -13.53
N VAL A 176 0.65 3.78 -14.30
CA VAL A 176 0.33 2.58 -15.10
C VAL A 176 -0.16 1.42 -14.23
N GLY A 177 0.26 1.34 -12.95
CA GLY A 177 -0.28 0.37 -11.99
C GLY A 177 -1.74 0.62 -11.62
N ALA A 178 -2.15 1.89 -11.52
CA ALA A 178 -3.55 2.25 -11.33
C ALA A 178 -4.39 1.91 -12.57
N GLU A 179 -3.91 2.25 -13.76
CA GLU A 179 -4.58 1.96 -15.03
C GLU A 179 -4.72 0.45 -15.27
N ALA A 180 -3.75 -0.33 -14.81
CA ALA A 180 -3.74 -1.79 -14.95
C ALA A 180 -4.94 -2.47 -14.29
N PHE A 181 -5.57 -1.87 -13.27
CA PHE A 181 -6.79 -2.43 -12.67
C PHE A 181 -7.92 -2.58 -13.68
N GLN A 182 -8.02 -1.71 -14.69
CA GLN A 182 -9.05 -1.81 -15.73
C GLN A 182 -8.90 -3.05 -16.64
N ARG A 183 -7.73 -3.67 -16.68
CA ARG A 183 -7.51 -4.95 -17.41
C ARG A 183 -8.39 -6.07 -16.84
N ASN A 184 -8.63 -6.06 -15.54
CA ASN A 184 -9.36 -7.10 -14.83
C ASN A 184 -10.72 -6.62 -14.29
N ILE A 185 -10.87 -5.30 -14.09
CA ILE A 185 -12.12 -4.65 -13.66
C ILE A 185 -12.44 -3.53 -14.67
N PRO A 186 -13.07 -3.83 -15.81
CA PRO A 186 -13.34 -2.81 -16.83
C PRO A 186 -14.14 -1.60 -16.34
N GLY A 187 -14.93 -1.77 -15.26
CA GLY A 187 -15.68 -0.71 -14.59
C GLY A 187 -14.91 0.04 -13.48
N ALA A 188 -13.60 -0.23 -13.30
CA ALA A 188 -12.81 0.49 -12.32
C ALA A 188 -12.72 1.98 -12.65
N THR A 189 -12.98 2.82 -11.65
CA THR A 189 -12.79 4.26 -11.73
C THR A 189 -11.33 4.56 -11.37
N ILE A 190 -10.64 5.31 -12.22
CA ILE A 190 -9.28 5.77 -11.97
C ILE A 190 -9.31 7.29 -11.84
N HIS A 191 -8.77 7.81 -10.74
CA HIS A 191 -8.66 9.23 -10.50
C HIS A 191 -7.25 9.60 -10.07
N PHE A 192 -6.58 10.45 -10.85
CA PHE A 192 -5.24 10.92 -10.58
C PHE A 192 -5.25 12.29 -9.91
N PHE A 193 -4.44 12.43 -8.87
CA PHE A 193 -4.18 13.69 -8.18
C PHE A 193 -2.77 14.16 -8.48
N ASN A 194 -2.56 15.45 -8.61
CA ASN A 194 -1.23 16.03 -8.86
C ASN A 194 -0.41 16.11 -7.57
N THR A 195 -0.04 14.95 -7.06
CA THR A 195 0.70 14.79 -5.81
C THR A 195 1.51 13.50 -5.84
N GLY A 196 2.35 13.29 -4.82
CA GLY A 196 3.15 12.08 -4.63
C GLY A 196 2.42 10.94 -3.93
N HIS A 197 3.20 10.10 -3.27
CA HIS A 197 2.73 8.87 -2.62
C HIS A 197 1.67 9.09 -1.54
N PHE A 198 1.90 10.05 -0.64
CA PHE A 198 0.99 10.36 0.47
C PHE A 198 -0.12 11.33 0.04
N ALA A 199 -0.96 10.92 -0.91
CA ALA A 199 -1.95 11.78 -1.54
C ALA A 199 -2.95 12.42 -0.56
N LEU A 200 -3.27 11.77 0.56
CA LEU A 200 -4.17 12.33 1.58
C LEU A 200 -3.59 13.55 2.29
N GLU A 201 -2.26 13.69 2.37
CA GLU A 201 -1.64 14.84 3.03
C GLU A 201 -1.96 16.18 2.33
N THR A 202 -2.18 16.13 1.03
CA THR A 202 -2.40 17.33 0.21
C THR A 202 -3.78 17.41 -0.43
N HIS A 203 -4.45 16.27 -0.68
CA HIS A 203 -5.69 16.18 -1.45
C HIS A 203 -6.83 15.48 -0.69
N ALA A 204 -6.83 15.53 0.66
CA ALA A 204 -7.85 14.84 1.46
C ALA A 204 -9.29 15.25 1.10
N LYS A 205 -9.53 16.55 0.82
CA LYS A 205 -10.87 17.06 0.46
C LYS A 205 -11.32 16.52 -0.90
N GLU A 206 -10.45 16.57 -1.88
CA GLU A 206 -10.71 16.12 -3.24
C GLU A 206 -10.90 14.60 -3.28
N ILE A 207 -10.04 13.84 -2.59
CA ILE A 207 -10.18 12.39 -2.46
C ILE A 207 -11.50 12.03 -1.78
N THR A 208 -11.86 12.73 -0.70
CA THR A 208 -13.14 12.54 -0.03
C THR A 208 -14.34 12.81 -0.95
N ALA A 209 -14.29 13.87 -1.76
CA ALA A 209 -15.33 14.17 -2.73
C ALA A 209 -15.47 13.06 -3.77
N VAL A 210 -14.35 12.60 -4.34
CA VAL A 210 -14.35 11.49 -5.31
C VAL A 210 -14.90 10.19 -4.70
N ILE A 211 -14.54 9.87 -3.44
CA ILE A 211 -15.09 8.70 -2.74
C ILE A 211 -16.59 8.83 -2.52
N ARG A 212 -17.08 9.99 -2.11
CA ARG A 212 -18.54 10.23 -1.93
C ARG A 212 -19.28 10.07 -3.24
N ASP A 213 -18.78 10.66 -4.33
CA ASP A 213 -19.36 10.51 -5.66
C ASP A 213 -19.34 9.06 -6.14
N PHE A 214 -18.28 8.33 -5.86
CA PHE A 214 -18.16 6.90 -6.16
C PHE A 214 -19.24 6.07 -5.45
N PHE A 215 -19.58 6.38 -4.20
CA PHE A 215 -20.62 5.68 -3.47
C PHE A 215 -22.05 6.14 -3.80
N ALA A 216 -22.23 7.35 -4.33
CA ALA A 216 -23.52 7.88 -4.72
C ALA A 216 -24.08 7.27 -6.04
N ARG A 217 -23.21 6.63 -6.83
CA ARG A 217 -23.56 5.90 -8.07
C ARG A 217 -23.89 4.44 -7.77
#